data_3e5f8aaaf571744fe40bc45a38338e53
#
_entry.id   3e5f8aaaf571744fe40bc45a38338e53
#
_cell.length_a   1.000
_cell.length_b   1.000
_cell.length_c   1.000
_cell.angle_alpha   90.00
_cell.angle_beta   90.00
_cell.angle_gamma   90.00
#
_symmetry.space_group_name_H-M   'P 1'
#
loop_
_entity.id
_entity.type
_entity.pdbx_description
1 polymer ?
#
loop_
_entity_poly.entity_id
_entity_poly.type
_entity_poly.pdbx_seq_one_letter_code
_entity_poly.pdbx_strand_id
1 'polypeptide(L)'
;FNMVFLRIVLNFLVGFILVLAVMPKAIQYLKKLKFGQVEREEGLQSHKAKGGTPTMGGIVFILCAVVVVYILNFTSLNNPYIHLLTFSFVGFGLVGFIDDYLIVVRKTNDGLKPLYKYTLQSVVAIAFYILAKFFIPGFDTAISIPLLHIEIDIGWLYPILVYFMFTAGSNAVNLTDGLDGLATGLSMIAISVFVIFAISAVFRIPTTALSMLLASMILSNGRIKHLGP
;
A
#
# COMPACT_ATOMS: atom_id res chain seq x y z
N PHE A 1 -8.05 16.58 -23.61
CA PHE A 1 -8.00 15.86 -22.30
C PHE A 1 -7.10 14.64 -22.46
N ASN A 2 -6.07 14.50 -21.62
CA ASN A 2 -5.13 13.40 -21.74
C ASN A 2 -5.82 12.11 -21.28
N MET A 3 -5.95 11.13 -22.18
CA MET A 3 -6.63 9.84 -21.92
C MET A 3 -6.05 9.11 -20.72
N VAL A 4 -4.75 9.29 -20.42
CA VAL A 4 -4.10 8.69 -19.26
C VAL A 4 -4.62 9.31 -17.96
N PHE A 5 -4.76 10.64 -17.92
CA PHE A 5 -5.33 11.33 -16.77
C PHE A 5 -6.75 10.87 -16.48
N LEU A 6 -7.59 10.79 -17.52
CA LEU A 6 -8.96 10.31 -17.38
C LEU A 6 -9.01 8.89 -16.81
N ARG A 7 -8.13 7.99 -17.29
CA ARG A 7 -8.04 6.63 -16.77
C ARG A 7 -7.62 6.59 -15.29
N ILE A 8 -6.67 7.42 -14.87
CA ILE A 8 -6.25 7.53 -13.45
C ILE A 8 -7.45 7.94 -12.59
N VAL A 9 -8.16 9.00 -12.99
CA VAL A 9 -9.33 9.49 -12.25
C VAL A 9 -10.44 8.45 -12.21
N LEU A 10 -10.73 7.77 -13.32
CA LEU A 10 -11.75 6.72 -13.37
C LEU A 10 -11.40 5.52 -12.49
N ASN A 11 -10.15 5.04 -12.53
CA ASN A 11 -9.71 3.95 -11.66
C ASN A 11 -9.89 4.32 -10.18
N PHE A 12 -9.50 5.54 -9.80
CA PHE A 12 -9.66 6.02 -8.43
C PHE A 12 -11.14 6.11 -8.03
N LEU A 13 -11.96 6.81 -8.80
CA LEU A 13 -13.37 7.03 -8.47
C LEU A 13 -14.17 5.73 -8.43
N VAL A 14 -14.02 4.88 -9.44
CA VAL A 14 -14.75 3.59 -9.48
C VAL A 14 -14.28 2.69 -8.35
N GLY A 15 -12.98 2.62 -8.07
CA GLY A 15 -12.45 1.86 -6.95
C GLY A 15 -12.98 2.36 -5.61
N PHE A 16 -12.97 3.66 -5.39
CA PHE A 16 -13.47 4.30 -4.18
C PHE A 16 -14.98 4.02 -3.99
N ILE A 17 -15.79 4.25 -5.01
CA ILE A 17 -17.25 4.02 -4.97
C ILE A 17 -17.54 2.52 -4.72
N LEU A 18 -16.81 1.62 -5.39
CA LEU A 18 -17.01 0.18 -5.22
C LEU A 18 -16.70 -0.27 -3.78
N VAL A 19 -15.59 0.21 -3.21
CA VAL A 19 -15.25 -0.10 -1.81
C VAL A 19 -16.31 0.47 -0.86
N LEU A 20 -16.76 1.71 -1.04
CA LEU A 20 -17.82 2.28 -0.21
C LEU A 20 -19.14 1.51 -0.31
N ALA A 21 -19.48 0.99 -1.47
CA ALA A 21 -20.72 0.23 -1.67
C ALA A 21 -20.65 -1.19 -1.06
N VAL A 22 -19.48 -1.85 -1.15
CA VAL A 22 -19.31 -3.25 -0.72
C VAL A 22 -18.95 -3.35 0.76
N MET A 23 -18.14 -2.42 1.29
CA MET A 23 -17.58 -2.51 2.64
C MET A 23 -18.63 -2.60 3.75
N PRO A 24 -19.76 -1.87 3.76
CA PRO A 24 -20.77 -1.99 4.82
C PRO A 24 -21.36 -3.39 4.92
N LYS A 25 -21.63 -4.03 3.77
CA LYS A 25 -22.14 -5.41 3.72
C LYS A 25 -21.07 -6.41 4.18
N ALA A 26 -19.83 -6.20 3.76
CA ALA A 26 -18.69 -7.02 4.17
C ALA A 26 -18.47 -6.96 5.69
N ILE A 27 -18.51 -5.77 6.28
CA ILE A 27 -18.40 -5.59 7.74
C ILE A 27 -19.50 -6.37 8.47
N GLN A 28 -20.74 -6.29 8.00
CA GLN A 28 -21.87 -7.03 8.60
C GLN A 28 -21.65 -8.55 8.51
N TYR A 29 -21.15 -9.02 7.36
CA TYR A 29 -20.84 -10.43 7.16
C TYR A 29 -19.69 -10.92 8.07
N LEU A 30 -18.60 -10.17 8.15
CA LEU A 30 -17.46 -10.48 9.02
C LEU A 30 -17.87 -10.48 10.51
N LYS A 31 -18.72 -9.54 10.94
CA LYS A 31 -19.31 -9.55 12.29
C LYS A 31 -20.13 -10.81 12.58
N LYS A 32 -20.94 -11.27 11.62
CA LYS A 32 -21.72 -12.51 11.76
C LYS A 32 -20.83 -13.74 11.92
N LEU A 33 -19.68 -13.76 11.23
CA LEU A 33 -18.70 -14.84 11.35
C LEU A 33 -17.90 -14.78 12.67
N LYS A 34 -18.16 -13.78 13.51
CA LYS A 34 -17.43 -13.55 14.78
C LYS A 34 -15.91 -13.37 14.58
N PHE A 35 -15.52 -12.83 13.44
CA PHE A 35 -14.15 -12.43 13.16
C PHE A 35 -13.86 -11.09 13.86
N GLY A 36 -13.82 -11.08 15.18
CA GLY A 36 -13.50 -9.92 15.98
C GLY A 36 -12.08 -10.01 16.56
N GLN A 37 -11.46 -8.85 16.77
CA GLN A 37 -10.17 -8.80 17.47
C GLN A 37 -10.34 -9.32 18.92
N VAL A 38 -9.42 -10.18 19.34
CA VAL A 38 -9.25 -10.55 20.74
C VAL A 38 -8.38 -9.47 21.37
N GLU A 39 -8.90 -8.79 22.39
CA GLU A 39 -8.18 -7.68 23.05
C GLU A 39 -6.98 -8.23 23.84
N ARG A 40 -5.88 -7.47 23.84
CA ARG A 40 -4.78 -7.69 24.78
C ARG A 40 -5.19 -7.17 26.16
N GLU A 41 -5.09 -7.98 27.18
CA GLU A 41 -5.42 -7.61 28.57
C GLU A 41 -4.59 -6.42 29.09
N GLU A 42 -3.40 -6.21 28.52
CA GLU A 42 -2.44 -5.16 28.89
C GLU A 42 -2.66 -3.82 28.14
N GLY A 43 -3.65 -3.71 27.27
CA GLY A 43 -3.90 -2.51 26.46
C GLY A 43 -4.51 -1.36 27.27
N LEU A 44 -4.17 -0.10 26.85
CA LEU A 44 -4.80 1.12 27.36
C LEU A 44 -6.32 1.03 27.26
N GLN A 45 -7.05 1.67 28.19
CA GLN A 45 -8.54 1.64 28.22
C GLN A 45 -9.20 2.12 26.92
N SER A 46 -8.53 3.00 26.15
CA SER A 46 -8.95 3.42 24.83
C SER A 46 -8.94 2.28 23.78
N HIS A 47 -8.16 1.23 24.00
CA HIS A 47 -8.12 0.04 23.14
C HIS A 47 -9.28 -0.93 23.44
N LYS A 48 -9.86 -0.88 24.64
CA LYS A 48 -11.02 -1.71 25.00
C LYS A 48 -12.30 -1.30 24.27
N ALA A 49 -12.36 -0.07 23.74
CA ALA A 49 -13.46 0.38 22.90
C ALA A 49 -13.51 -0.28 21.51
N LYS A 50 -12.42 -0.97 21.11
CA LYS A 50 -12.32 -1.69 19.82
C LYS A 50 -12.85 -3.13 19.86
N GLY A 51 -13.25 -3.62 21.01
CA GLY A 51 -13.86 -4.96 21.16
C GLY A 51 -15.03 -5.13 20.21
N GLY A 52 -14.92 -6.09 19.28
CA GLY A 52 -15.94 -6.37 18.28
C GLY A 52 -15.76 -5.69 16.91
N THR A 53 -14.68 -4.93 16.69
CA THR A 53 -14.32 -4.48 15.33
C THR A 53 -13.88 -5.70 14.52
N PRO A 54 -14.51 -5.96 13.35
CA PRO A 54 -14.12 -7.11 12.53
C PRO A 54 -12.74 -6.92 11.94
N THR A 55 -11.93 -7.98 11.95
CA THR A 55 -10.66 -8.07 11.23
C THR A 55 -10.89 -8.55 9.81
N MET A 56 -9.82 -8.61 8.99
CA MET A 56 -9.82 -9.14 7.62
C MET A 56 -10.56 -8.28 6.57
N GLY A 57 -10.89 -7.02 6.89
CA GLY A 57 -11.49 -6.08 5.94
C GLY A 57 -10.63 -5.82 4.70
N GLY A 58 -9.33 -6.03 4.82
CA GLY A 58 -8.36 -5.90 3.73
C GLY A 58 -8.66 -6.76 2.51
N ILE A 59 -9.28 -7.95 2.70
CA ILE A 59 -9.68 -8.83 1.58
C ILE A 59 -10.60 -8.09 0.61
N VAL A 60 -11.61 -7.42 1.15
CA VAL A 60 -12.61 -6.71 0.34
C VAL A 60 -11.94 -5.58 -0.43
N PHE A 61 -11.08 -4.83 0.23
CA PHE A 61 -10.31 -3.76 -0.39
C PHE A 61 -9.43 -4.28 -1.53
N ILE A 62 -8.69 -5.37 -1.31
CA ILE A 62 -7.82 -5.98 -2.31
C ILE A 62 -8.62 -6.48 -3.51
N LEU A 63 -9.71 -7.20 -3.27
CA LEU A 63 -10.56 -7.72 -4.34
C LEU A 63 -11.19 -6.60 -5.17
N CYS A 64 -11.73 -5.55 -4.53
CA CYS A 64 -12.27 -4.40 -5.23
C CYS A 64 -11.21 -3.72 -6.10
N ALA A 65 -10.01 -3.50 -5.55
CA ALA A 65 -8.92 -2.85 -6.29
C ALA A 65 -8.49 -3.68 -7.51
N VAL A 66 -8.30 -4.99 -7.34
CA VAL A 66 -7.93 -5.90 -8.44
C VAL A 66 -9.01 -5.90 -9.52
N VAL A 67 -10.28 -6.07 -9.15
CA VAL A 67 -11.40 -6.08 -10.11
C VAL A 67 -11.44 -4.79 -10.92
N VAL A 68 -11.32 -3.64 -10.26
CA VAL A 68 -11.33 -2.32 -10.94
C VAL A 68 -10.15 -2.18 -11.89
N VAL A 69 -8.94 -2.53 -11.45
CA VAL A 69 -7.73 -2.44 -12.28
C VAL A 69 -7.88 -3.29 -13.54
N TYR A 70 -8.35 -4.53 -13.43
CA TYR A 70 -8.47 -5.42 -14.60
C TYR A 70 -9.64 -5.04 -15.52
N ILE A 71 -10.76 -4.59 -14.98
CA ILE A 71 -11.91 -4.18 -15.80
C ILE A 71 -11.62 -2.86 -16.54
N LEU A 72 -11.13 -1.84 -15.84
CA LEU A 72 -10.94 -0.53 -16.47
C LEU A 72 -9.70 -0.45 -17.35
N ASN A 73 -8.72 -1.33 -17.16
CA ASN A 73 -7.52 -1.38 -17.96
C ASN A 73 -7.46 -2.60 -18.90
N PHE A 74 -8.63 -3.17 -19.20
CA PHE A 74 -8.76 -4.35 -20.08
C PHE A 74 -7.97 -4.23 -21.40
N THR A 75 -7.97 -3.06 -22.03
CA THR A 75 -7.21 -2.81 -23.28
C THR A 75 -5.70 -2.69 -23.09
N SER A 76 -5.23 -2.64 -21.86
CA SER A 76 -3.82 -2.44 -21.50
C SER A 76 -3.24 -3.64 -20.73
N LEU A 77 -3.93 -4.79 -20.73
CA LEU A 77 -3.49 -5.99 -20.01
C LEU A 77 -2.19 -6.61 -20.56
N ASN A 78 -1.76 -6.23 -21.75
CA ASN A 78 -0.44 -6.62 -22.27
C ASN A 78 0.72 -5.91 -21.54
N ASN A 79 0.41 -4.92 -20.70
CA ASN A 79 1.43 -4.20 -19.93
C ASN A 79 1.85 -5.02 -18.69
N PRO A 80 3.11 -5.50 -18.61
CA PRO A 80 3.58 -6.33 -17.51
C PRO A 80 3.53 -5.64 -16.15
N TYR A 81 3.61 -4.31 -16.11
CA TYR A 81 3.54 -3.55 -14.86
C TYR A 81 2.22 -3.75 -14.12
N ILE A 82 1.09 -3.90 -14.83
CA ILE A 82 -0.22 -4.15 -14.22
C ILE A 82 -0.18 -5.46 -13.43
N HIS A 83 0.36 -6.52 -14.06
CA HIS A 83 0.42 -7.85 -13.44
C HIS A 83 1.41 -7.89 -12.28
N LEU A 84 2.56 -7.25 -12.41
CA LEU A 84 3.58 -7.18 -11.35
C LEU A 84 3.08 -6.43 -10.12
N LEU A 85 2.46 -5.26 -10.31
CA LEU A 85 1.87 -4.50 -9.22
C LEU A 85 0.73 -5.27 -8.54
N THR A 86 -0.12 -5.92 -9.33
CA THR A 86 -1.19 -6.78 -8.79
C THR A 86 -0.61 -7.97 -8.03
N PHE A 87 0.43 -8.61 -8.56
CA PHE A 87 1.12 -9.71 -7.89
C PHE A 87 1.65 -9.30 -6.52
N SER A 88 2.37 -8.19 -6.42
CA SER A 88 2.89 -7.71 -5.14
C SER A 88 1.76 -7.35 -4.17
N PHE A 89 0.73 -6.64 -4.65
CA PHE A 89 -0.40 -6.21 -3.84
C PHE A 89 -1.19 -7.39 -3.26
N VAL A 90 -1.51 -8.39 -4.10
CA VAL A 90 -2.20 -9.61 -3.67
C VAL A 90 -1.28 -10.48 -2.82
N GLY A 91 -0.01 -10.61 -3.17
CA GLY A 91 0.96 -11.42 -2.45
C GLY A 91 1.15 -10.95 -1.00
N PHE A 92 1.44 -9.66 -0.79
CA PHE A 92 1.53 -9.10 0.56
C PHE A 92 0.17 -9.10 1.28
N GLY A 93 -0.93 -8.87 0.55
CA GLY A 93 -2.28 -9.00 1.08
C GLY A 93 -2.60 -10.40 1.60
N LEU A 94 -2.16 -11.45 0.89
CA LEU A 94 -2.31 -12.85 1.33
C LEU A 94 -1.48 -13.13 2.59
N VAL A 95 -0.27 -12.59 2.71
CA VAL A 95 0.53 -12.73 3.94
C VAL A 95 -0.21 -12.12 5.13
N GLY A 96 -0.77 -10.89 4.98
CA GLY A 96 -1.60 -10.26 6.01
C GLY A 96 -2.87 -11.04 6.31
N PHE A 97 -3.53 -11.57 5.27
CA PHE A 97 -4.72 -12.41 5.44
C PHE A 97 -4.43 -13.68 6.26
N ILE A 98 -3.32 -14.36 5.99
CA ILE A 98 -2.93 -15.57 6.74
C ILE A 98 -2.64 -15.21 8.20
N ASP A 99 -1.99 -14.07 8.44
CA ASP A 99 -1.69 -13.55 9.77
C ASP A 99 -3.00 -13.35 10.58
N ASP A 100 -3.93 -12.58 10.04
CA ASP A 100 -5.24 -12.31 10.66
C ASP A 100 -6.09 -13.57 10.81
N TYR A 101 -6.08 -14.45 9.81
CA TYR A 101 -6.83 -15.70 9.84
C TYR A 101 -6.40 -16.60 11.00
N LEU A 102 -5.10 -16.68 11.26
CA LEU A 102 -4.57 -17.47 12.37
C LEU A 102 -4.98 -16.89 13.72
N ILE A 103 -5.01 -15.57 13.87
CA ILE A 103 -5.52 -14.88 15.07
C ILE A 103 -6.97 -15.28 15.33
N VAL A 104 -7.80 -15.23 14.31
CA VAL A 104 -9.23 -15.54 14.41
C VAL A 104 -9.49 -17.01 14.73
N VAL A 105 -8.81 -17.93 14.02
CA VAL A 105 -9.03 -19.38 14.19
C VAL A 105 -8.49 -19.87 15.53
N ARG A 106 -7.32 -19.38 15.95
CA ARG A 106 -6.70 -19.77 17.22
C ARG A 106 -7.31 -19.05 18.44
N LYS A 107 -8.09 -17.98 18.20
CA LYS A 107 -8.64 -17.10 19.24
C LYS A 107 -7.55 -16.59 20.17
N THR A 108 -6.38 -16.28 19.64
CA THR A 108 -5.22 -15.74 20.35
C THR A 108 -4.83 -14.43 19.69
N ASN A 109 -4.06 -13.60 20.39
CA ASN A 109 -3.49 -12.39 19.80
C ASN A 109 -2.24 -12.68 18.93
N ASP A 110 -1.85 -13.95 18.84
CA ASP A 110 -0.66 -14.37 18.11
C ASP A 110 -1.06 -14.85 16.71
N GLY A 111 -0.74 -14.07 15.71
CA GLY A 111 -0.86 -14.43 14.29
C GLY A 111 0.25 -15.39 13.85
N LEU A 112 0.84 -15.10 12.72
CA LEU A 112 2.04 -15.80 12.25
C LEU A 112 3.22 -15.50 13.19
N LYS A 113 3.99 -16.55 13.55
CA LYS A 113 5.28 -16.31 14.21
C LYS A 113 6.13 -15.38 13.35
N PRO A 114 6.87 -14.43 13.93
CA PRO A 114 7.61 -13.41 13.18
C PRO A 114 8.48 -13.98 12.04
N LEU A 115 9.14 -15.13 12.31
CA LEU A 115 9.97 -15.80 11.30
C LEU A 115 9.18 -16.25 10.07
N TYR A 116 8.01 -16.87 10.26
CA TYR A 116 7.18 -17.33 9.13
C TYR A 116 6.58 -16.16 8.34
N LYS A 117 6.16 -15.10 9.04
CA LYS A 117 5.68 -13.87 8.41
C LYS A 117 6.77 -13.27 7.52
N TYR A 118 7.97 -13.12 8.07
CA TYR A 118 9.12 -12.60 7.36
C TYR A 118 9.52 -13.49 6.18
N THR A 119 9.50 -14.82 6.32
CA THR A 119 9.79 -15.76 5.24
C THR A 119 8.78 -15.62 4.09
N LEU A 120 7.49 -15.54 4.38
CA LEU A 120 6.47 -15.36 3.34
C LEU A 120 6.62 -14.02 2.62
N GLN A 121 6.86 -12.93 3.35
CA GLN A 121 7.16 -11.62 2.77
C GLN A 121 8.40 -11.68 1.85
N SER A 122 9.45 -12.39 2.29
CA SER A 122 10.67 -12.59 1.51
C SER A 122 10.41 -13.33 0.21
N VAL A 123 9.60 -14.39 0.25
CA VAL A 123 9.21 -15.14 -0.96
C VAL A 123 8.49 -14.23 -1.95
N VAL A 124 7.55 -13.40 -1.49
CA VAL A 124 6.83 -12.47 -2.38
C VAL A 124 7.78 -11.42 -2.96
N ALA A 125 8.67 -10.84 -2.15
CA ALA A 125 9.61 -9.81 -2.61
C ALA A 125 10.62 -10.35 -3.63
N ILE A 126 11.18 -11.54 -3.38
CA ILE A 126 12.11 -12.20 -4.30
C ILE A 126 11.40 -12.59 -5.60
N ALA A 127 10.20 -13.17 -5.51
CA ALA A 127 9.41 -13.53 -6.69
C ALA A 127 9.07 -12.28 -7.51
N PHE A 128 8.68 -11.17 -6.88
CA PHE A 128 8.46 -9.90 -7.57
C PHE A 128 9.69 -9.45 -8.36
N TYR A 129 10.86 -9.46 -7.74
CA TYR A 129 12.10 -9.07 -8.41
C TYR A 129 12.42 -9.97 -9.61
N ILE A 130 12.28 -11.29 -9.44
CA ILE A 130 12.50 -12.26 -10.52
C ILE A 130 11.54 -12.02 -11.68
N LEU A 131 10.24 -11.87 -11.38
CA LEU A 131 9.23 -11.58 -12.39
C LEU A 131 9.47 -10.24 -13.09
N ALA A 132 9.87 -9.20 -12.34
CA ALA A 132 10.20 -7.90 -12.91
C ALA A 132 11.35 -8.02 -13.92
N LYS A 133 12.42 -8.71 -13.53
CA LYS A 133 13.59 -8.94 -14.39
C LYS A 133 13.25 -9.68 -15.69
N PHE A 134 12.31 -10.64 -15.65
CA PHE A 134 11.94 -11.42 -16.83
C PHE A 134 10.89 -10.75 -17.72
N PHE A 135 9.95 -10.01 -17.13
CA PHE A 135 8.80 -9.49 -17.85
C PHE A 135 8.88 -8.01 -18.21
N ILE A 136 9.75 -7.22 -17.55
CA ILE A 136 9.91 -5.81 -17.89
C ILE A 136 10.93 -5.68 -19.02
N PRO A 137 10.52 -5.18 -20.21
CA PRO A 137 11.45 -4.91 -21.30
C PRO A 137 12.45 -3.82 -20.89
N GLY A 138 13.74 -4.06 -21.13
CA GLY A 138 14.78 -3.09 -20.79
C GLY A 138 14.98 -2.90 -19.29
N PHE A 139 14.64 -3.93 -18.48
CA PHE A 139 14.90 -3.90 -17.04
C PHE A 139 16.40 -3.66 -16.78
N ASP A 140 16.69 -2.61 -16.04
CA ASP A 140 18.02 -2.29 -15.57
C ASP A 140 18.06 -2.14 -14.04
N THR A 141 19.25 -1.99 -13.49
CA THR A 141 19.51 -1.85 -12.07
C THR A 141 19.95 -0.44 -11.69
N ALA A 142 19.72 0.52 -12.59
CA ALA A 142 20.04 1.92 -12.36
C ALA A 142 19.00 2.60 -11.47
N ILE A 143 19.48 3.42 -10.55
CA ILE A 143 18.67 4.32 -9.72
C ILE A 143 18.92 5.74 -10.20
N SER A 144 17.85 6.41 -10.57
CA SER A 144 17.88 7.84 -10.87
C SER A 144 17.70 8.65 -9.58
N ILE A 145 18.62 9.60 -9.35
CA ILE A 145 18.53 10.57 -8.26
C ILE A 145 18.16 11.93 -8.88
N PRO A 146 16.86 12.29 -8.91
CA PRO A 146 16.39 13.47 -9.66
C PRO A 146 17.00 14.78 -9.21
N LEU A 147 17.29 14.94 -7.90
CA LEU A 147 17.90 16.15 -7.36
C LEU A 147 19.31 16.43 -7.90
N LEU A 148 20.08 15.37 -8.12
CA LEU A 148 21.47 15.44 -8.57
C LEU A 148 21.60 15.26 -10.09
N HIS A 149 20.50 14.93 -10.78
CA HIS A 149 20.48 14.57 -12.20
C HIS A 149 21.50 13.49 -12.56
N ILE A 150 21.70 12.51 -11.66
CA ILE A 150 22.61 11.39 -11.87
C ILE A 150 21.83 10.07 -11.87
N GLU A 151 22.34 9.13 -12.66
CA GLU A 151 21.90 7.74 -12.65
C GLU A 151 23.08 6.88 -12.19
N ILE A 152 22.81 6.01 -11.23
CA ILE A 152 23.80 5.12 -10.64
C ILE A 152 23.32 3.70 -10.83
N ASP A 153 24.05 2.91 -11.60
CA ASP A 153 23.80 1.47 -11.67
C ASP A 153 24.37 0.80 -10.42
N ILE A 154 23.48 0.28 -9.57
CA ILE A 154 23.83 -0.41 -8.33
C ILE A 154 23.95 -1.93 -8.51
N GLY A 155 23.70 -2.42 -9.72
CA GLY A 155 23.92 -3.82 -10.10
C GLY A 155 23.30 -4.83 -9.12
N TRP A 156 24.16 -5.66 -8.51
CA TRP A 156 23.74 -6.71 -7.56
C TRP A 156 23.11 -6.18 -6.25
N LEU A 157 23.29 -4.91 -5.91
CA LEU A 157 22.63 -4.29 -4.75
C LEU A 157 21.14 -4.00 -5.01
N TYR A 158 20.72 -3.90 -6.27
CA TYR A 158 19.34 -3.60 -6.63
C TYR A 158 18.32 -4.60 -6.05
N PRO A 159 18.48 -5.93 -6.19
CA PRO A 159 17.57 -6.89 -5.56
C PRO A 159 17.52 -6.76 -4.04
N ILE A 160 18.65 -6.44 -3.40
CA ILE A 160 18.70 -6.22 -1.95
C ILE A 160 17.87 -4.99 -1.57
N LEU A 161 18.00 -3.90 -2.33
CA LEU A 161 17.20 -2.69 -2.12
C LEU A 161 15.71 -2.99 -2.28
N VAL A 162 15.30 -3.65 -3.37
CA VAL A 162 13.91 -4.04 -3.61
C VAL A 162 13.37 -4.90 -2.46
N TYR A 163 14.13 -5.87 -2.02
CA TYR A 163 13.79 -6.74 -0.90
C TYR A 163 13.53 -5.93 0.39
N PHE A 164 14.44 -5.02 0.74
CA PHE A 164 14.27 -4.18 1.93
C PHE A 164 13.09 -3.21 1.79
N MET A 165 12.87 -2.62 0.62
CA MET A 165 11.72 -1.74 0.39
C MET A 165 10.40 -2.46 0.66
N PHE A 166 10.23 -3.68 0.17
CA PHE A 166 9.01 -4.45 0.38
C PHE A 166 8.87 -4.91 1.84
N THR A 167 9.89 -5.53 2.40
CA THR A 167 9.82 -6.10 3.75
C THR A 167 9.73 -5.01 4.81
N ALA A 168 10.56 -3.96 4.74
CA ALA A 168 10.51 -2.85 5.67
C ALA A 168 9.20 -2.06 5.54
N GLY A 169 8.76 -1.75 4.32
CA GLY A 169 7.50 -1.05 4.08
C GLY A 169 6.29 -1.80 4.63
N SER A 170 6.18 -3.10 4.33
CA SER A 170 5.08 -3.94 4.84
C SER A 170 5.06 -4.00 6.37
N ASN A 171 6.22 -4.19 7.01
CA ASN A 171 6.28 -4.26 8.47
C ASN A 171 6.09 -2.89 9.12
N ALA A 172 6.59 -1.80 8.53
CA ALA A 172 6.36 -0.44 9.02
C ALA A 172 4.87 -0.08 9.06
N VAL A 173 4.14 -0.35 7.96
CA VAL A 173 2.68 -0.13 7.92
C VAL A 173 1.96 -0.97 8.96
N ASN A 174 2.33 -2.24 9.12
CA ASN A 174 1.73 -3.11 10.11
C ASN A 174 1.98 -2.63 11.57
N LEU A 175 3.18 -2.10 11.86
CA LEU A 175 3.49 -1.52 13.17
C LEU A 175 2.74 -0.22 13.44
N THR A 176 2.44 0.57 12.41
CA THR A 176 1.68 1.83 12.56
C THR A 176 0.18 1.60 12.73
N ASP A 177 -0.33 0.39 12.47
CA ASP A 177 -1.76 0.05 12.58
C ASP A 177 -2.17 -0.27 14.04
N GLY A 178 -1.63 0.48 14.97
CA GLY A 178 -1.98 0.39 16.40
C GLY A 178 -3.08 1.36 16.83
N LEU A 179 -3.33 2.42 16.06
CA LEU A 179 -4.30 3.48 16.37
C LEU A 179 -5.24 3.70 15.19
N ASP A 180 -6.54 3.95 15.47
CA ASP A 180 -7.53 4.21 14.44
C ASP A 180 -7.15 5.39 13.55
N GLY A 181 -7.07 5.15 12.26
CA GLY A 181 -6.74 6.15 11.25
C GLY A 181 -5.24 6.47 11.08
N LEU A 182 -4.34 6.01 11.97
CA LEU A 182 -2.91 6.33 11.88
C LEU A 182 -2.29 5.70 10.63
N ALA A 183 -2.38 4.38 10.47
CA ALA A 183 -1.85 3.69 9.30
C ALA A 183 -2.50 4.17 8.01
N THR A 184 -3.83 4.37 8.02
CA THR A 184 -4.57 4.89 6.88
C THR A 184 -4.11 6.29 6.49
N GLY A 185 -3.99 7.20 7.47
CA GLY A 185 -3.56 8.59 7.23
C GLY A 185 -2.14 8.66 6.67
N LEU A 186 -1.19 7.92 7.25
CA LEU A 186 0.18 7.87 6.77
C LEU A 186 0.28 7.24 5.37
N SER A 187 -0.48 6.17 5.12
CA SER A 187 -0.53 5.53 3.79
C SER A 187 -1.13 6.48 2.74
N MET A 188 -2.18 7.23 3.07
CA MET A 188 -2.75 8.23 2.17
C MET A 188 -1.75 9.32 1.81
N ILE A 189 -0.98 9.83 2.77
CA ILE A 189 0.07 10.81 2.52
C ILE A 189 1.14 10.24 1.59
N ALA A 190 1.67 9.04 1.91
CA ALA A 190 2.69 8.39 1.12
C ALA A 190 2.23 8.12 -0.33
N ILE A 191 1.04 7.52 -0.49
CA ILE A 191 0.46 7.22 -1.82
C ILE A 191 0.20 8.51 -2.60
N SER A 192 -0.27 9.58 -1.95
CA SER A 192 -0.50 10.88 -2.61
C SER A 192 0.77 11.42 -3.24
N VAL A 193 1.93 11.28 -2.58
CA VAL A 193 3.22 11.69 -3.14
C VAL A 193 3.52 10.93 -4.43
N PHE A 194 3.36 9.60 -4.44
CA PHE A 194 3.56 8.80 -5.64
C PHE A 194 2.58 9.15 -6.77
N VAL A 195 1.30 9.41 -6.44
CA VAL A 195 0.30 9.85 -7.42
C VAL A 195 0.68 11.18 -8.05
N ILE A 196 1.16 12.13 -7.25
CA ILE A 196 1.62 13.43 -7.72
C ILE A 196 2.82 13.26 -8.68
N PHE A 197 3.80 12.43 -8.31
CA PHE A 197 4.92 12.13 -9.19
C PHE A 197 4.49 11.46 -10.50
N ALA A 198 3.56 10.52 -10.45
CA ALA A 198 3.02 9.86 -11.64
C ALA A 198 2.30 10.85 -12.56
N ILE A 199 1.49 11.75 -12.00
CA ILE A 199 0.81 12.81 -12.75
C ILE A 199 1.84 13.77 -13.37
N SER A 200 2.85 14.17 -12.59
CA SER A 200 3.94 15.03 -13.07
C SER A 200 4.67 14.42 -14.26
N ALA A 201 4.98 13.12 -14.22
CA ALA A 201 5.61 12.41 -15.32
C ALA A 201 4.71 12.38 -16.58
N VAL A 202 3.41 12.16 -16.42
CA VAL A 202 2.44 12.17 -17.52
C VAL A 202 2.34 13.53 -18.20
N PHE A 203 2.33 14.61 -17.42
CA PHE A 203 2.24 15.97 -17.95
C PHE A 203 3.60 16.60 -18.26
N ARG A 204 4.70 15.87 -18.10
CA ARG A 204 6.08 16.38 -18.26
C ARG A 204 6.35 17.64 -17.44
N ILE A 205 5.73 17.75 -16.27
CA ILE A 205 5.99 18.86 -15.34
C ILE A 205 7.35 18.61 -14.68
N PRO A 206 8.25 19.60 -14.64
CA PRO A 206 9.54 19.43 -13.97
C PRO A 206 9.36 19.01 -12.51
N THR A 207 9.98 17.90 -12.10
CA THR A 207 9.90 17.38 -10.73
C THR A 207 10.44 18.37 -9.69
N THR A 208 11.33 19.29 -10.11
CA THR A 208 11.84 20.40 -9.29
C THR A 208 10.74 21.38 -8.87
N ALA A 209 9.82 21.73 -9.78
CA ALA A 209 8.68 22.59 -9.44
C ALA A 209 7.76 21.95 -8.42
N LEU A 210 7.59 20.63 -8.51
CA LEU A 210 6.74 19.86 -7.60
C LEU A 210 7.38 19.71 -6.22
N SER A 211 8.70 19.45 -6.15
CA SER A 211 9.42 19.39 -4.87
C SER A 211 9.42 20.73 -4.15
N MET A 212 9.50 21.85 -4.87
CA MET A 212 9.38 23.19 -4.30
C MET A 212 7.97 23.47 -3.75
N LEU A 213 6.92 23.03 -4.47
CA LEU A 213 5.53 23.14 -4.01
C LEU A 213 5.31 22.33 -2.73
N LEU A 214 5.75 21.08 -2.70
CA LEU A 214 5.64 20.23 -1.52
C LEU A 214 6.43 20.80 -0.33
N ALA A 215 7.66 21.28 -0.56
CA ALA A 215 8.45 21.92 0.47
C ALA A 215 7.77 23.20 1.01
N SER A 216 7.18 24.03 0.13
CA SER A 216 6.45 25.22 0.53
C SER A 216 5.19 24.91 1.35
N MET A 217 4.46 23.84 1.01
CA MET A 217 3.29 23.38 1.76
C MET A 217 3.68 22.86 3.16
N ILE A 218 4.78 22.10 3.26
CA ILE A 218 5.29 21.62 4.54
C ILE A 218 5.74 22.77 5.44
N LEU A 219 6.46 23.73 4.87
CA LEU A 219 6.95 24.92 5.59
C LEU A 219 5.81 25.86 6.00
N SER A 220 4.75 26.00 5.19
CA SER A 220 3.58 26.80 5.55
C SER A 220 2.79 26.19 6.70
N ASN A 221 2.65 24.85 6.72
CA ASN A 221 1.99 24.14 7.81
C ASN A 221 2.76 24.19 9.14
N GLY A 222 4.10 24.30 9.09
CA GLY A 222 4.94 24.49 10.27
C GLY A 222 4.77 25.89 10.92
N ARG A 223 4.41 26.91 10.15
CA ARG A 223 4.19 28.27 10.67
C ARG A 223 2.86 28.46 11.41
N ILE A 224 1.83 27.66 11.11
CA ILE A 224 0.52 27.78 11.75
C ILE A 224 0.53 27.35 13.22
N LYS A 225 1.51 26.54 13.64
CA LYS A 225 1.63 26.08 15.04
C LYS A 225 2.25 27.12 16.01
N HIS A 226 2.78 28.23 15.51
CA HIS A 226 3.37 29.30 16.35
C HIS A 226 2.47 30.55 16.53
N LEU A 227 1.21 30.51 16.08
CA LEU A 227 0.24 31.58 16.22
C LEU A 227 -0.94 31.20 17.14
N GLY A 228 -0.69 30.43 18.18
CA GLY A 228 -1.62 30.26 19.30
C GLY A 228 -1.17 31.11 20.49
N PRO A 229 -2.14 31.66 21.28
CA PRO A 229 -1.86 32.59 22.39
C PRO A 229 -1.07 31.96 23.49
#